data_85168849f86903bccdaca03e108c7ab9
#
_entry.id   85168849f86903bccdaca03e108c7ab9
#
_cell.length_a   1.000
_cell.length_b   1.000
_cell.length_c   1.000
_cell.angle_alpha   90.00
_cell.angle_beta   90.00
_cell.angle_gamma   90.00
#
_symmetry.space_group_name_H-M   'P 1'
#
loop_
_entity.id
_entity.type
_entity.pdbx_description
1 polymer ?
#
loop_
_entity_poly.entity_id
_entity_poly.type
_entity_poly.pdbx_seq_one_letter_code
_entity_poly.pdbx_strand_id
1 'polypeptide(L)'
;MKNLLITFTLAVLGMTVISTSATAQAMPDAEYLYAQRDTCSLFMDIYEPSKEKMHDENGLEKPTIIFMFGGGFIHGTRNDASYSKWFQTMKEDGYRIVSIDYRLGLKGSKKVGVAQVNVLDKAIHMAVEDLFSATRFLIDNAEELGIDPGNIVISGSSAGAITVMQAEYEICNRTSWSKVLPEEFNYAGVMSFSGAILSREGKVDYKEPPCPTLMLHGTADKLVPYKQIAFFNLGFFGGGKLVKRFEKFGFNYNMYHFMDYGHEVAGSMGTTIDLQKKFLKCNVMQKKERIVEAWISDPDVYKGAGPQSRKELYGK
;
A
#
# COMPACT_ATOMS: atom_id res chain seq x y z
N MET A 1 12.76 -56.40 62.94
CA MET A 1 12.93 -56.17 61.49
C MET A 1 11.83 -55.23 61.06
N LYS A 2 12.17 -53.94 60.85
CA LYS A 2 11.22 -52.90 60.44
C LYS A 2 11.46 -52.60 58.96
N ASN A 3 10.47 -52.90 58.12
CA ASN A 3 10.48 -52.58 56.67
C ASN A 3 10.20 -51.08 56.47
N LEU A 4 11.14 -50.41 55.85
CA LEU A 4 11.02 -49.00 55.45
C LEU A 4 10.53 -48.98 54.02
N LEU A 5 9.27 -48.56 53.78
CA LEU A 5 8.72 -48.29 52.48
C LEU A 5 9.15 -46.88 52.07
N ILE A 6 9.94 -46.79 50.98
CA ILE A 6 10.30 -45.50 50.37
C ILE A 6 9.34 -45.30 49.21
N THR A 7 8.45 -44.29 49.37
CA THR A 7 7.54 -43.86 48.30
C THR A 7 8.26 -42.81 47.44
N PHE A 8 8.53 -43.16 46.17
CA PHE A 8 9.03 -42.17 45.20
C PHE A 8 7.84 -41.38 44.62
N THR A 9 7.75 -40.10 44.88
CA THR A 9 6.81 -39.21 44.26
C THR A 9 7.46 -38.67 42.99
N LEU A 10 6.98 -39.07 41.80
CA LEU A 10 7.39 -38.56 40.52
C LEU A 10 6.68 -37.20 40.32
N ALA A 11 7.42 -36.09 40.40
CA ALA A 11 6.92 -34.79 40.03
C ALA A 11 7.02 -34.66 38.49
N VAL A 12 5.90 -34.74 37.81
CA VAL A 12 5.80 -34.43 36.38
C VAL A 12 5.78 -32.93 36.22
N LEU A 13 6.92 -32.33 35.83
CA LEU A 13 7.00 -30.93 35.42
C LEU A 13 6.34 -30.81 34.03
N GLY A 14 5.12 -30.31 34.01
CA GLY A 14 4.45 -29.96 32.77
C GLY A 14 5.15 -28.75 32.14
N MET A 15 6.01 -29.00 31.14
CA MET A 15 6.47 -27.96 30.23
C MET A 15 5.30 -27.56 29.32
N THR A 16 4.66 -26.43 29.64
CA THR A 16 3.81 -25.74 28.67
C THR A 16 4.70 -25.17 27.56
N VAL A 17 4.74 -25.85 26.45
CA VAL A 17 5.32 -25.32 25.21
C VAL A 17 4.38 -24.21 24.74
N ILE A 18 4.75 -22.95 25.03
CA ILE A 18 4.12 -21.80 24.40
C ILE A 18 4.62 -21.83 22.94
N SER A 19 3.83 -22.43 22.07
CA SER A 19 4.04 -22.35 20.64
C SER A 19 3.74 -20.92 20.20
N THR A 20 4.74 -20.05 20.15
CA THR A 20 4.68 -18.83 19.38
C THR A 20 4.68 -19.26 17.91
N SER A 21 3.51 -19.34 17.29
CA SER A 21 3.43 -19.47 15.84
C SER A 21 4.03 -18.21 15.23
N ALA A 22 5.33 -18.24 14.93
CA ALA A 22 5.91 -17.29 14.01
C ALA A 22 5.12 -17.46 12.70
N THR A 23 4.40 -16.42 12.28
CA THR A 23 3.73 -16.40 10.98
C THR A 23 4.83 -16.63 9.94
N ALA A 24 4.81 -17.73 9.24
CA ALA A 24 5.79 -18.01 8.21
C ALA A 24 5.70 -16.90 7.17
N GLN A 25 6.85 -16.35 6.78
CA GLN A 25 6.93 -15.34 5.74
C GLN A 25 6.35 -15.93 4.45
N ALA A 26 5.45 -15.17 3.79
CA ALA A 26 4.92 -15.59 2.50
C ALA A 26 6.08 -15.66 1.49
N MET A 27 6.21 -16.81 0.83
CA MET A 27 7.22 -16.99 -0.22
C MET A 27 6.61 -16.59 -1.56
N PRO A 28 7.32 -15.79 -2.37
CA PRO A 28 6.89 -15.49 -3.72
C PRO A 28 6.99 -16.75 -4.61
N ASP A 29 6.13 -16.80 -5.62
CA ASP A 29 6.15 -17.86 -6.63
C ASP A 29 7.20 -17.56 -7.73
N ALA A 30 7.50 -16.26 -7.95
CA ALA A 30 8.54 -15.80 -8.88
C ALA A 30 9.15 -14.47 -8.43
N GLU A 31 10.39 -14.23 -8.87
CA GLU A 31 11.12 -12.97 -8.68
C GLU A 31 11.66 -12.49 -10.03
N TYR A 32 11.51 -11.21 -10.33
CA TYR A 32 12.03 -10.59 -11.55
C TYR A 32 12.81 -9.32 -11.26
N LEU A 33 13.94 -9.14 -11.96
CA LEU A 33 14.67 -7.87 -12.03
C LEU A 33 13.91 -6.97 -13.03
N TYR A 34 13.22 -5.96 -12.55
CA TYR A 34 12.43 -5.08 -13.41
C TYR A 34 13.14 -3.77 -13.80
N ALA A 35 14.15 -3.36 -13.03
CA ALA A 35 14.96 -2.20 -13.37
C ALA A 35 16.38 -2.29 -12.77
N GLN A 36 17.35 -1.83 -13.54
CA GLN A 36 18.73 -1.60 -13.08
C GLN A 36 18.95 -0.10 -12.98
N ARG A 37 19.36 0.37 -11.80
CA ARG A 37 19.74 1.76 -11.53
C ARG A 37 21.23 1.82 -11.24
N ASP A 38 21.83 3.01 -11.31
CA ASP A 38 23.25 3.20 -11.05
C ASP A 38 23.67 2.72 -9.64
N THR A 39 22.75 2.80 -8.69
CA THR A 39 23.01 2.51 -7.27
C THR A 39 22.41 1.21 -6.76
N CYS A 40 21.51 0.58 -7.50
CA CYS A 40 20.83 -0.65 -7.06
C CYS A 40 20.11 -1.36 -8.19
N SER A 41 19.90 -2.67 -7.99
CA SER A 41 18.95 -3.48 -8.76
C SER A 41 17.60 -3.45 -8.05
N LEU A 42 16.52 -3.34 -8.81
CA LEU A 42 15.15 -3.30 -8.30
C LEU A 42 14.40 -4.54 -8.77
N PHE A 43 13.91 -5.32 -7.82
CA PHE A 43 13.22 -6.57 -8.06
C PHE A 43 11.73 -6.46 -7.71
N MET A 44 10.95 -7.36 -8.29
CA MET A 44 9.57 -7.60 -7.91
C MET A 44 9.38 -9.08 -7.54
N ASP A 45 8.58 -9.31 -6.51
CA ASP A 45 8.12 -10.62 -6.09
C ASP A 45 6.68 -10.82 -6.56
N ILE A 46 6.38 -11.92 -7.23
CA ILE A 46 5.04 -12.28 -7.68
C ILE A 46 4.48 -13.39 -6.81
N TYR A 47 3.27 -13.18 -6.28
CA TYR A 47 2.48 -14.15 -5.51
C TYR A 47 1.28 -14.54 -6.37
N GLU A 48 1.35 -15.75 -6.97
CA GLU A 48 0.35 -16.22 -7.91
C GLU A 48 -0.83 -16.90 -7.22
N PRO A 49 -2.07 -16.51 -7.53
CA PRO A 49 -3.25 -17.26 -7.11
C PRO A 49 -3.39 -18.57 -7.89
N SER A 50 -4.21 -19.51 -7.40
CA SER A 50 -4.60 -20.64 -8.25
C SER A 50 -5.45 -20.17 -9.42
N LYS A 51 -5.25 -20.77 -10.60
CA LYS A 51 -5.92 -20.36 -11.86
C LYS A 51 -7.45 -20.36 -11.74
N GLU A 52 -8.00 -21.32 -10.99
CA GLU A 52 -9.46 -21.47 -10.80
C GLU A 52 -10.07 -20.29 -10.01
N LYS A 53 -9.24 -19.55 -9.27
CA LYS A 53 -9.67 -18.42 -8.44
C LYS A 53 -9.47 -17.05 -9.08
N MET A 54 -8.82 -16.97 -10.24
CA MET A 54 -8.52 -15.69 -10.93
C MET A 54 -9.77 -14.99 -11.46
N HIS A 55 -10.89 -15.66 -11.52
CA HIS A 55 -12.18 -15.07 -11.90
C HIS A 55 -13.17 -15.12 -10.73
N ASP A 56 -14.12 -14.19 -10.73
CA ASP A 56 -15.23 -14.24 -9.76
C ASP A 56 -16.35 -15.17 -10.25
N GLU A 57 -17.41 -15.29 -9.45
CA GLU A 57 -18.59 -16.10 -9.77
C GLU A 57 -19.35 -15.68 -11.04
N ASN A 58 -19.07 -14.50 -11.59
CA ASN A 58 -19.64 -13.96 -12.82
C ASN A 58 -18.67 -14.04 -14.01
N GLY A 59 -17.49 -14.66 -13.81
CA GLY A 59 -16.45 -14.76 -14.84
C GLY A 59 -15.63 -13.49 -15.05
N LEU A 60 -15.73 -12.50 -14.16
CA LEU A 60 -14.91 -11.29 -14.22
C LEU A 60 -13.50 -11.60 -13.67
N GLU A 61 -12.49 -11.25 -14.44
CA GLU A 61 -11.09 -11.41 -14.04
C GLU A 61 -10.73 -10.48 -12.88
N LYS A 62 -10.05 -11.03 -11.86
CA LYS A 62 -9.53 -10.27 -10.73
C LYS A 62 -8.25 -9.55 -11.13
N PRO A 63 -8.09 -8.28 -10.69
CA PRO A 63 -6.94 -7.48 -11.09
C PRO A 63 -5.63 -8.02 -10.50
N THR A 64 -4.54 -7.76 -11.23
CA THR A 64 -3.19 -7.83 -10.68
C THR A 64 -2.95 -6.59 -9.80
N ILE A 65 -2.46 -6.79 -8.58
CA ILE A 65 -2.23 -5.70 -7.62
C ILE A 65 -0.73 -5.48 -7.45
N ILE A 66 -0.21 -4.35 -7.93
CA ILE A 66 1.15 -3.93 -7.61
C ILE A 66 1.14 -3.30 -6.22
N PHE A 67 1.97 -3.82 -5.33
CA PHE A 67 2.08 -3.35 -3.96
C PHE A 67 3.40 -2.64 -3.68
N MET A 68 3.31 -1.50 -2.99
CA MET A 68 4.43 -0.71 -2.49
C MET A 68 4.41 -0.61 -0.97
N PHE A 69 5.48 -1.07 -0.34
CA PHE A 69 5.62 -1.07 1.11
C PHE A 69 5.79 0.33 1.70
N GLY A 70 5.55 0.45 3.01
CA GLY A 70 5.80 1.67 3.80
C GLY A 70 7.26 1.80 4.20
N GLY A 71 7.55 2.77 5.11
CA GLY A 71 8.90 2.94 5.68
C GLY A 71 9.51 4.32 5.41
N GLY A 72 8.68 5.32 5.08
CA GLY A 72 9.07 6.73 5.00
C GLY A 72 10.11 7.05 3.94
N PHE A 73 10.26 6.24 2.91
CA PHE A 73 11.33 6.32 1.91
C PHE A 73 12.75 6.14 2.48
N ILE A 74 12.88 5.55 3.68
CA ILE A 74 14.16 5.34 4.39
C ILE A 74 14.50 3.87 4.51
N HIS A 75 13.50 3.05 4.79
CA HIS A 75 13.63 1.62 5.05
C HIS A 75 12.39 0.87 4.51
N GLY A 76 12.43 -0.44 4.63
CA GLY A 76 11.41 -1.36 4.15
C GLY A 76 11.94 -2.25 3.03
N THR A 77 11.22 -3.30 2.75
CA THR A 77 11.51 -4.27 1.69
C THR A 77 10.20 -4.82 1.12
N ARG A 78 10.21 -5.23 -0.16
CA ARG A 78 9.05 -5.83 -0.84
C ARG A 78 8.52 -7.09 -0.17
N ASN A 79 9.38 -7.81 0.55
CA ASN A 79 9.07 -9.08 1.23
C ASN A 79 9.00 -8.95 2.76
N ASP A 80 8.69 -7.77 3.29
CA ASP A 80 8.55 -7.56 4.73
C ASP A 80 7.46 -8.48 5.30
N ALA A 81 7.81 -9.19 6.38
CA ALA A 81 6.94 -10.18 7.01
C ALA A 81 5.61 -9.60 7.52
N SER A 82 5.54 -8.30 7.80
CA SER A 82 4.31 -7.63 8.25
C SER A 82 3.20 -7.66 7.19
N TYR A 83 3.54 -7.78 5.91
CA TYR A 83 2.58 -7.87 4.80
C TYR A 83 2.23 -9.32 4.42
N SER A 84 2.99 -10.32 4.91
CA SER A 84 2.86 -11.72 4.50
C SER A 84 1.44 -12.28 4.62
N LYS A 85 0.77 -11.98 5.74
CA LYS A 85 -0.62 -12.42 5.95
C LYS A 85 -1.57 -11.80 4.91
N TRP A 86 -1.38 -10.55 4.57
CA TRP A 86 -2.20 -9.88 3.56
C TRP A 86 -1.93 -10.45 2.17
N PHE A 87 -0.67 -10.66 1.78
CA PHE A 87 -0.31 -11.30 0.52
C PHE A 87 -0.96 -12.68 0.41
N GLN A 88 -0.83 -13.51 1.45
CA GLN A 88 -1.42 -14.84 1.48
C GLN A 88 -2.95 -14.81 1.33
N THR A 89 -3.63 -13.92 2.07
CA THR A 89 -5.09 -13.83 2.01
C THR A 89 -5.56 -13.36 0.63
N MET A 90 -4.92 -12.35 0.04
CA MET A 90 -5.28 -11.87 -1.30
C MET A 90 -5.02 -12.94 -2.36
N LYS A 91 -3.88 -13.66 -2.29
CA LYS A 91 -3.56 -14.79 -3.15
C LYS A 91 -4.63 -15.91 -3.03
N GLU A 92 -5.00 -16.28 -1.81
CA GLU A 92 -6.05 -17.28 -1.53
C GLU A 92 -7.42 -16.86 -2.07
N ASP A 93 -7.70 -15.56 -2.07
CA ASP A 93 -8.89 -14.95 -2.65
C ASP A 93 -8.80 -14.77 -4.18
N GLY A 94 -7.69 -15.19 -4.81
CA GLY A 94 -7.54 -15.22 -6.26
C GLY A 94 -6.95 -13.95 -6.89
N TYR A 95 -6.40 -13.04 -6.10
CA TYR A 95 -5.70 -11.85 -6.61
C TYR A 95 -4.20 -12.14 -6.77
N ARG A 96 -3.62 -11.80 -7.91
CA ARG A 96 -2.17 -11.77 -8.08
C ARG A 96 -1.60 -10.53 -7.38
N ILE A 97 -0.56 -10.73 -6.56
CA ILE A 97 0.16 -9.62 -5.91
C ILE A 97 1.55 -9.52 -6.54
N VAL A 98 1.94 -8.33 -6.91
CA VAL A 98 3.29 -7.98 -7.38
C VAL A 98 3.87 -6.98 -6.39
N SER A 99 4.67 -7.46 -5.46
CA SER A 99 5.33 -6.59 -4.48
C SER A 99 6.68 -6.12 -5.01
N ILE A 100 6.91 -4.81 -5.06
CA ILE A 100 8.08 -4.23 -5.73
C ILE A 100 9.04 -3.55 -4.77
N ASP A 101 10.34 -3.65 -5.07
CA ASP A 101 11.34 -2.74 -4.52
C ASP A 101 11.13 -1.33 -5.11
N TYR A 102 11.61 -0.32 -4.42
CA TYR A 102 11.75 1.03 -4.94
C TYR A 102 12.90 1.74 -4.24
N ARG A 103 13.48 2.75 -4.87
CA ARG A 103 14.60 3.50 -4.29
C ARG A 103 14.16 4.27 -3.05
N LEU A 104 14.89 4.07 -1.97
CA LEU A 104 14.65 4.73 -0.69
C LEU A 104 15.34 6.09 -0.66
N GLY A 105 14.71 7.08 -1.33
CA GLY A 105 15.31 8.40 -1.62
C GLY A 105 15.65 9.25 -0.40
N LEU A 106 15.17 8.87 0.82
CA LEU A 106 15.51 9.52 2.08
C LEU A 106 16.49 8.70 2.94
N LYS A 107 16.95 7.54 2.46
CA LYS A 107 17.94 6.72 3.19
C LYS A 107 19.21 7.52 3.46
N GLY A 108 19.63 7.57 4.73
CA GLY A 108 20.79 8.36 5.16
C GLY A 108 20.52 9.85 5.36
N SER A 109 19.31 10.35 5.09
CA SER A 109 18.95 11.75 5.33
C SER A 109 18.81 12.01 6.83
N LYS A 110 19.58 13.02 7.33
CA LYS A 110 19.63 13.33 8.77
C LYS A 110 18.40 14.10 9.30
N LYS A 111 17.62 14.73 8.42
CA LYS A 111 16.41 15.50 8.78
C LYS A 111 15.44 15.54 7.61
N VAL A 112 14.16 15.32 7.87
CA VAL A 112 13.06 15.55 6.92
C VAL A 112 12.07 16.51 7.57
N GLY A 113 12.09 17.77 7.15
CA GLY A 113 11.22 18.83 7.67
C GLY A 113 10.73 19.73 6.54
N VAL A 114 9.95 20.75 6.87
CA VAL A 114 9.38 21.71 5.90
C VAL A 114 10.47 22.37 5.05
N ALA A 115 11.67 22.59 5.61
CA ALA A 115 12.82 23.12 4.87
C ALA A 115 13.45 22.14 3.86
N GLN A 116 13.11 20.85 3.94
CA GLN A 116 13.63 19.78 3.07
C GLN A 116 12.57 19.20 2.14
N VAL A 117 11.52 19.93 1.86
CA VAL A 117 10.46 19.50 0.93
C VAL A 117 11.02 19.07 -0.43
N ASN A 118 12.06 19.73 -0.93
CA ASN A 118 12.69 19.33 -2.19
C ASN A 118 13.32 17.93 -2.12
N VAL A 119 13.80 17.50 -0.94
CA VAL A 119 14.35 16.15 -0.75
C VAL A 119 13.23 15.11 -0.70
N LEU A 120 12.13 15.43 -0.01
CA LEU A 120 10.93 14.57 0.00
C LEU A 120 10.32 14.45 -1.40
N ASP A 121 10.17 15.56 -2.12
CA ASP A 121 9.67 15.59 -3.48
C ASP A 121 10.49 14.69 -4.42
N LYS A 122 11.83 14.81 -4.36
CA LYS A 122 12.72 13.92 -5.12
C LYS A 122 12.54 12.45 -4.74
N ALA A 123 12.38 12.14 -3.44
CA ALA A 123 12.17 10.77 -2.99
C ALA A 123 10.85 10.19 -3.49
N ILE A 124 9.77 10.99 -3.47
CA ILE A 124 8.47 10.61 -4.03
C ILE A 124 8.60 10.33 -5.54
N HIS A 125 9.24 11.25 -6.28
CA HIS A 125 9.42 11.10 -7.72
C HIS A 125 10.28 9.87 -8.08
N MET A 126 11.36 9.60 -7.33
CA MET A 126 12.14 8.38 -7.51
C MET A 126 11.30 7.11 -7.35
N ALA A 127 10.43 7.08 -6.33
CA ALA A 127 9.55 5.94 -6.09
C ALA A 127 8.45 5.81 -7.16
N VAL A 128 7.91 6.93 -7.67
CA VAL A 128 6.97 6.95 -8.80
C VAL A 128 7.62 6.45 -10.09
N GLU A 129 8.85 6.89 -10.38
CA GLU A 129 9.62 6.41 -11.53
C GLU A 129 9.87 4.89 -11.45
N ASP A 130 10.15 4.38 -10.25
CA ASP A 130 10.36 2.95 -10.06
C ASP A 130 9.06 2.15 -10.19
N LEU A 131 7.93 2.67 -9.68
CA LEU A 131 6.60 2.09 -9.91
C LEU A 131 6.24 2.06 -11.40
N PHE A 132 6.48 3.15 -12.13
CA PHE A 132 6.22 3.18 -13.57
C PHE A 132 7.12 2.21 -14.34
N SER A 133 8.38 2.03 -13.91
CA SER A 133 9.28 1.04 -14.50
C SER A 133 8.79 -0.39 -14.25
N ALA A 134 8.31 -0.69 -13.04
CA ALA A 134 7.70 -1.99 -12.74
C ALA A 134 6.43 -2.23 -13.55
N THR A 135 5.57 -1.22 -13.65
CA THR A 135 4.36 -1.27 -14.46
C THR A 135 4.70 -1.50 -15.95
N ARG A 136 5.69 -0.79 -16.47
CA ARG A 136 6.16 -0.96 -17.85
C ARG A 136 6.68 -2.38 -18.09
N PHE A 137 7.46 -2.92 -17.16
CA PHE A 137 7.92 -4.31 -17.22
C PHE A 137 6.75 -5.29 -17.31
N LEU A 138 5.71 -5.12 -16.49
CA LEU A 138 4.52 -5.98 -16.53
C LEU A 138 3.76 -5.85 -17.86
N ILE A 139 3.65 -4.64 -18.41
CA ILE A 139 3.02 -4.41 -19.71
C ILE A 139 3.81 -5.09 -20.84
N ASP A 140 5.14 -4.94 -20.85
CA ASP A 140 6.00 -5.48 -21.90
C ASP A 140 6.06 -7.03 -21.88
N ASN A 141 5.82 -7.64 -20.70
CA ASN A 141 5.84 -9.10 -20.52
C ASN A 141 4.42 -9.66 -20.22
N ALA A 142 3.37 -8.91 -20.58
CA ALA A 142 1.99 -9.23 -20.19
C ALA A 142 1.52 -10.59 -20.68
N GLU A 143 1.85 -10.96 -21.92
CA GLU A 143 1.50 -12.27 -22.53
C GLU A 143 2.19 -13.42 -21.79
N GLU A 144 3.51 -13.30 -21.53
CA GLU A 144 4.30 -14.32 -20.84
C GLU A 144 3.82 -14.53 -19.39
N LEU A 145 3.52 -13.42 -18.70
CA LEU A 145 3.08 -13.43 -17.31
C LEU A 145 1.57 -13.70 -17.15
N GLY A 146 0.81 -13.72 -18.26
CA GLY A 146 -0.65 -13.87 -18.21
C GLY A 146 -1.30 -12.75 -17.41
N ILE A 147 -0.93 -11.49 -17.68
CA ILE A 147 -1.44 -10.28 -17.03
C ILE A 147 -2.22 -9.46 -18.06
N ASP A 148 -3.40 -8.97 -17.68
CA ASP A 148 -4.10 -7.94 -18.46
C ASP A 148 -3.59 -6.55 -18.05
N PRO A 149 -2.87 -5.81 -18.93
CA PRO A 149 -2.42 -4.46 -18.65
C PRO A 149 -3.55 -3.47 -18.33
N GLY A 150 -4.75 -3.71 -18.83
CA GLY A 150 -5.93 -2.91 -18.53
C GLY A 150 -6.57 -3.20 -17.18
N ASN A 151 -6.07 -4.22 -16.44
CA ASN A 151 -6.62 -4.66 -15.17
C ASN A 151 -5.57 -4.67 -14.04
N ILE A 152 -4.72 -3.65 -14.01
CA ILE A 152 -3.70 -3.45 -12.98
C ILE A 152 -4.19 -2.44 -11.94
N VAL A 153 -4.20 -2.85 -10.67
CA VAL A 153 -4.46 -1.98 -9.51
C VAL A 153 -3.15 -1.70 -8.79
N ILE A 154 -2.95 -0.48 -8.31
CA ILE A 154 -1.81 -0.13 -7.47
C ILE A 154 -2.25 0.05 -6.02
N SER A 155 -1.46 -0.48 -5.10
CA SER A 155 -1.73 -0.43 -3.66
C SER A 155 -0.48 -0.04 -2.89
N GLY A 156 -0.64 0.70 -1.81
CA GLY A 156 0.51 1.06 -0.99
C GLY A 156 0.18 1.44 0.44
N SER A 157 1.18 1.26 1.30
CA SER A 157 1.16 1.62 2.72
C SER A 157 2.06 2.84 2.96
N SER A 158 1.58 3.88 3.68
CA SER A 158 2.41 5.03 4.09
C SER A 158 3.19 5.67 2.92
N ALA A 159 4.51 5.57 2.88
CA ALA A 159 5.34 6.04 1.76
C ALA A 159 4.92 5.40 0.42
N GLY A 160 4.58 4.11 0.42
CA GLY A 160 4.02 3.42 -0.74
C GLY A 160 2.66 3.99 -1.15
N ALA A 161 1.80 4.33 -0.17
CA ALA A 161 0.50 4.96 -0.42
C ALA A 161 0.65 6.38 -1.01
N ILE A 162 1.63 7.15 -0.54
CA ILE A 162 2.00 8.43 -1.15
C ILE A 162 2.40 8.21 -2.60
N THR A 163 3.23 7.19 -2.86
CA THR A 163 3.73 6.91 -4.22
C THR A 163 2.61 6.53 -5.18
N VAL A 164 1.69 5.62 -4.79
CA VAL A 164 0.59 5.21 -5.68
C VAL A 164 -0.40 6.34 -5.94
N MET A 165 -0.68 7.18 -4.94
CA MET A 165 -1.52 8.37 -5.11
C MET A 165 -0.86 9.41 -6.03
N GLN A 166 0.46 9.63 -5.88
CA GLN A 166 1.22 10.53 -6.74
C GLN A 166 1.31 9.99 -8.17
N ALA A 167 1.53 8.69 -8.35
CA ALA A 167 1.60 8.06 -9.67
C ALA A 167 0.32 8.27 -10.47
N GLU A 168 -0.84 8.03 -9.86
CA GLU A 168 -2.13 8.30 -10.49
C GLU A 168 -2.31 9.79 -10.82
N TYR A 169 -1.91 10.67 -9.91
CA TYR A 169 -1.93 12.12 -10.15
C TYR A 169 -1.06 12.52 -11.36
N GLU A 170 0.13 11.93 -11.50
CA GLU A 170 1.04 12.20 -12.63
C GLU A 170 0.46 11.71 -13.98
N ILE A 171 -0.19 10.54 -13.99
CA ILE A 171 -0.87 10.00 -15.17
C ILE A 171 -2.03 10.91 -15.59
N CYS A 172 -2.95 11.24 -14.68
CA CYS A 172 -4.12 12.06 -14.96
C CYS A 172 -3.75 13.48 -15.42
N ASN A 173 -2.57 13.97 -15.05
CA ASN A 173 -2.07 15.29 -15.46
C ASN A 173 -1.15 15.25 -16.67
N ARG A 174 -0.88 14.07 -17.25
CA ARG A 174 -0.01 13.88 -18.42
C ARG A 174 1.34 14.54 -18.23
N THR A 175 1.96 14.34 -17.05
CA THR A 175 3.26 14.94 -16.76
C THR A 175 4.38 14.21 -17.48
N SER A 176 5.59 14.80 -17.47
CA SER A 176 6.75 14.12 -18.06
C SER A 176 7.10 12.79 -17.41
N TRP A 177 6.69 12.58 -16.17
CA TRP A 177 6.94 11.36 -15.40
C TRP A 177 6.18 10.13 -15.93
N SER A 178 4.94 10.34 -16.41
CA SER A 178 4.11 9.25 -16.94
C SER A 178 4.47 8.81 -18.36
N LYS A 179 5.37 9.52 -19.06
CA LYS A 179 5.72 9.23 -20.47
C LYS A 179 6.40 7.87 -20.72
N VAL A 180 6.86 7.20 -19.68
CA VAL A 180 7.40 5.83 -19.78
C VAL A 180 6.31 4.80 -20.04
N LEU A 181 5.08 5.10 -19.66
CA LEU A 181 3.90 4.28 -19.90
C LEU A 181 3.26 4.60 -21.26
N PRO A 182 2.49 3.69 -21.86
CA PRO A 182 1.71 3.98 -23.06
C PRO A 182 0.78 5.18 -22.83
N GLU A 183 0.54 5.99 -23.87
CA GLU A 183 -0.22 7.25 -23.76
C GLU A 183 -1.64 7.03 -23.22
N GLU A 184 -2.30 5.95 -23.65
CA GLU A 184 -3.66 5.62 -23.23
C GLU A 184 -3.72 4.80 -21.92
N PHE A 185 -2.56 4.50 -21.33
CA PHE A 185 -2.53 3.69 -20.11
C PHE A 185 -3.07 4.47 -18.91
N ASN A 186 -3.93 3.81 -18.14
CA ASN A 186 -4.23 4.17 -16.76
C ASN A 186 -4.40 2.91 -15.92
N TYR A 187 -4.25 3.04 -14.61
CA TYR A 187 -4.53 1.95 -13.69
C TYR A 187 -6.04 1.68 -13.59
N ALA A 188 -6.41 0.43 -13.28
CA ALA A 188 -7.79 0.04 -13.03
C ALA A 188 -8.31 0.53 -11.67
N GLY A 189 -7.40 0.85 -10.74
CA GLY A 189 -7.74 1.41 -9.44
C GLY A 189 -6.53 1.67 -8.54
N VAL A 190 -6.74 2.49 -7.51
CA VAL A 190 -5.76 2.80 -6.47
C VAL A 190 -6.28 2.39 -5.10
N MET A 191 -5.45 1.74 -4.28
CA MET A 191 -5.72 1.48 -2.85
C MET A 191 -4.65 2.14 -1.98
N SER A 192 -5.04 3.14 -1.20
CA SER A 192 -4.14 3.99 -0.42
C SER A 192 -4.39 3.84 1.08
N PHE A 193 -3.39 3.37 1.83
CA PHE A 193 -3.40 3.23 3.28
C PHE A 193 -2.54 4.33 3.92
N SER A 194 -3.18 5.41 4.38
CA SER A 194 -2.56 6.63 4.90
C SER A 194 -1.64 7.33 3.88
N GLY A 195 -2.16 7.58 2.68
CA GLY A 195 -1.44 8.27 1.61
C GLY A 195 -1.75 9.76 1.52
N ALA A 196 -0.96 10.44 0.70
CA ALA A 196 -1.12 11.87 0.38
C ALA A 196 -0.53 12.18 -0.99
N ILE A 197 -0.91 13.34 -1.56
CA ILE A 197 -0.33 13.87 -2.80
C ILE A 197 0.48 15.13 -2.47
N LEU A 198 1.68 15.23 -2.99
CA LEU A 198 2.49 16.44 -2.97
C LEU A 198 2.21 17.25 -4.23
N SER A 199 1.75 18.48 -4.07
CA SER A 199 1.52 19.42 -5.18
C SER A 199 2.30 20.72 -4.98
N ARG A 200 2.87 21.23 -6.07
CA ARG A 200 3.53 22.54 -6.12
C ARG A 200 2.63 23.65 -6.68
N GLU A 201 1.34 23.34 -6.91
CA GLU A 201 0.34 24.26 -7.46
C GLU A 201 -0.60 24.83 -6.40
N GLY A 202 -0.36 24.57 -5.11
CA GLY A 202 -1.22 24.99 -3.99
C GLY A 202 -2.53 24.22 -3.87
N LYS A 203 -2.79 23.32 -4.79
CA LYS A 203 -4.00 22.48 -4.89
C LYS A 203 -3.70 21.17 -5.60
N VAL A 204 -4.62 20.22 -5.51
CA VAL A 204 -4.60 18.99 -6.31
C VAL A 204 -5.73 19.11 -7.33
N ASP A 205 -5.37 19.34 -8.58
CA ASP A 205 -6.29 19.36 -9.72
C ASP A 205 -5.90 18.29 -10.72
N TYR A 206 -6.90 17.74 -11.39
CA TYR A 206 -6.75 16.68 -12.37
C TYR A 206 -7.21 17.19 -13.73
N LYS A 207 -6.40 16.96 -14.79
CA LYS A 207 -6.79 17.22 -16.19
C LYS A 207 -7.77 16.17 -16.69
N GLU A 208 -7.56 14.93 -16.27
CA GLU A 208 -8.43 13.80 -16.56
C GLU A 208 -8.88 13.16 -15.23
N PRO A 209 -10.08 12.55 -15.17
CA PRO A 209 -10.53 11.89 -13.97
C PRO A 209 -9.58 10.77 -13.53
N PRO A 210 -9.24 10.66 -12.23
CA PRO A 210 -8.49 9.52 -11.74
C PRO A 210 -9.32 8.24 -11.80
N CYS A 211 -8.62 7.11 -11.88
CA CYS A 211 -9.26 5.82 -11.73
C CYS A 211 -9.93 5.67 -10.36
N PRO A 212 -10.83 4.68 -10.17
CA PRO A 212 -11.45 4.42 -8.88
C PRO A 212 -10.41 4.35 -7.76
N THR A 213 -10.63 5.09 -6.69
CA THR A 213 -9.64 5.24 -5.61
C THR A 213 -10.22 4.86 -4.25
N LEU A 214 -9.61 3.89 -3.59
CA LEU A 214 -9.87 3.53 -2.19
C LEU A 214 -8.86 4.24 -1.29
N MET A 215 -9.35 5.00 -0.32
CA MET A 215 -8.54 5.70 0.68
C MET A 215 -8.95 5.26 2.09
N LEU A 216 -8.01 4.80 2.89
CA LEU A 216 -8.16 4.55 4.32
C LEU A 216 -7.19 5.47 5.06
N HIS A 217 -7.69 6.31 5.99
CA HIS A 217 -6.83 7.29 6.66
C HIS A 217 -7.31 7.59 8.08
N GLY A 218 -6.36 7.61 9.02
CA GLY A 218 -6.62 7.99 10.40
C GLY A 218 -6.81 9.51 10.54
N THR A 219 -7.88 9.95 11.22
CA THR A 219 -8.19 11.38 11.33
C THR A 219 -7.21 12.15 12.20
N ALA A 220 -6.47 11.44 13.07
CA ALA A 220 -5.42 11.99 13.94
C ALA A 220 -3.99 11.75 13.41
N ASP A 221 -3.83 11.30 12.15
CA ASP A 221 -2.52 11.06 11.56
C ASP A 221 -1.69 12.34 11.48
N LYS A 222 -0.53 12.31 12.18
CA LYS A 222 0.43 13.42 12.24
C LYS A 222 1.69 13.17 11.40
N LEU A 223 1.86 11.94 10.93
CA LEU A 223 3.02 11.55 10.13
C LEU A 223 2.76 11.83 8.64
N VAL A 224 1.68 11.28 8.10
CA VAL A 224 1.12 11.66 6.82
C VAL A 224 -0.16 12.45 7.10
N PRO A 225 -0.21 13.76 6.82
CA PRO A 225 -1.31 14.59 7.28
C PRO A 225 -2.65 14.14 6.70
N TYR A 226 -3.62 13.85 7.56
CA TYR A 226 -4.97 13.48 7.15
C TYR A 226 -5.64 14.57 6.29
N LYS A 227 -5.49 15.85 6.66
CA LYS A 227 -6.02 16.97 5.87
C LYS A 227 -4.97 17.49 4.89
N GLN A 228 -4.23 18.50 5.29
CA GLN A 228 -3.15 19.10 4.49
C GLN A 228 -2.13 19.81 5.36
N ILE A 229 -0.90 19.87 4.87
CA ILE A 229 0.10 20.86 5.26
C ILE A 229 0.43 21.65 4.00
N ALA A 230 0.17 22.98 4.01
CA ALA A 230 0.40 23.79 2.84
C ALA A 230 1.09 25.11 3.24
N PHE A 231 2.00 25.57 2.38
CA PHE A 231 2.71 26.83 2.50
C PHE A 231 2.90 27.42 1.10
N PHE A 232 2.27 28.55 0.83
CA PHE A 232 2.14 29.09 -0.53
C PHE A 232 1.61 28.04 -1.52
N ASN A 233 2.30 27.85 -2.65
CA ASN A 233 1.90 26.89 -3.68
C ASN A 233 2.33 25.45 -3.40
N LEU A 234 3.06 25.21 -2.31
CA LEU A 234 3.46 23.89 -1.92
C LEU A 234 2.47 23.31 -0.92
N GLY A 235 1.92 22.14 -1.22
CA GLY A 235 0.99 21.45 -0.34
C GLY A 235 1.16 19.96 -0.34
N PHE A 236 0.97 19.34 0.83
CA PHE A 236 0.91 17.91 1.02
C PHE A 236 -0.51 17.58 1.49
N PHE A 237 -1.28 16.92 0.63
CA PHE A 237 -2.72 16.76 0.74
C PHE A 237 -3.08 15.31 1.03
N GLY A 238 -3.58 15.03 2.24
CA GLY A 238 -4.01 13.69 2.66
C GLY A 238 -5.46 13.37 2.32
N GLY A 239 -5.87 12.13 2.62
CA GLY A 239 -7.17 11.59 2.24
C GLY A 239 -8.37 12.46 2.60
N GLY A 240 -8.41 13.03 3.82
CA GLY A 240 -9.50 13.91 4.25
C GLY A 240 -9.58 15.26 3.52
N LYS A 241 -8.51 15.66 2.79
CA LYS A 241 -8.55 16.81 1.90
C LYS A 241 -8.86 16.39 0.47
N LEU A 242 -8.29 15.26 0.02
CA LEU A 242 -8.48 14.75 -1.32
C LEU A 242 -9.94 14.33 -1.56
N VAL A 243 -10.61 13.70 -0.60
CA VAL A 243 -12.01 13.29 -0.72
C VAL A 243 -12.91 14.46 -1.12
N LYS A 244 -12.67 15.67 -0.57
CA LYS A 244 -13.44 16.87 -0.94
C LYS A 244 -13.22 17.31 -2.40
N ARG A 245 -12.06 16.99 -2.97
CA ARG A 245 -11.80 17.22 -4.40
C ARG A 245 -12.54 16.19 -5.24
N PHE A 246 -12.46 14.91 -4.85
CA PHE A 246 -13.17 13.82 -5.51
C PHE A 246 -14.68 14.05 -5.51
N GLU A 247 -15.26 14.40 -4.36
CA GLU A 247 -16.68 14.76 -4.23
C GLU A 247 -17.08 15.91 -5.16
N LYS A 248 -16.31 17.02 -5.12
CA LYS A 248 -16.59 18.22 -5.93
C LYS A 248 -16.64 17.94 -7.43
N PHE A 249 -15.82 17.01 -7.92
CA PHE A 249 -15.69 16.69 -9.35
C PHE A 249 -16.44 15.41 -9.73
N GLY A 250 -17.10 14.75 -8.79
CA GLY A 250 -17.86 13.53 -9.04
C GLY A 250 -16.98 12.32 -9.40
N PHE A 251 -15.74 12.29 -8.90
CA PHE A 251 -14.85 11.17 -9.15
C PHE A 251 -15.28 9.92 -8.40
N ASN A 252 -14.93 8.75 -8.89
CA ASN A 252 -15.26 7.47 -8.29
C ASN A 252 -14.32 7.14 -7.12
N TYR A 253 -14.81 7.08 -5.88
CA TYR A 253 -13.97 6.81 -4.71
C TYR A 253 -14.70 6.07 -3.58
N ASN A 254 -13.91 5.40 -2.75
CA ASN A 254 -14.31 4.92 -1.43
C ASN A 254 -13.36 5.52 -0.39
N MET A 255 -13.87 6.31 0.54
CA MET A 255 -13.10 6.89 1.65
C MET A 255 -13.58 6.36 2.99
N TYR A 256 -12.65 5.82 3.77
CA TYR A 256 -12.89 5.36 5.15
C TYR A 256 -12.06 6.21 6.12
N HIS A 257 -12.75 7.03 6.90
CA HIS A 257 -12.16 7.89 7.92
C HIS A 257 -12.10 7.12 9.25
N PHE A 258 -10.91 6.75 9.67
CA PHE A 258 -10.72 6.09 10.97
C PHE A 258 -10.63 7.15 12.06
N MET A 259 -11.69 7.31 12.85
CA MET A 259 -11.82 8.37 13.85
C MET A 259 -10.81 8.16 14.99
N ASP A 260 -10.04 9.21 15.31
CA ASP A 260 -9.02 9.23 16.37
C ASP A 260 -7.86 8.23 16.19
N TYR A 261 -7.79 7.57 15.03
CA TYR A 261 -6.63 6.77 14.63
C TYR A 261 -5.54 7.68 14.05
N GLY A 262 -4.29 7.35 14.36
CA GLY A 262 -3.10 7.98 13.79
C GLY A 262 -2.61 7.27 12.53
N HIS A 263 -1.29 7.16 12.43
CA HIS A 263 -0.62 6.56 11.25
C HIS A 263 -0.71 5.02 11.21
N GLU A 264 -1.18 4.38 12.28
CA GLU A 264 -1.39 2.92 12.34
C GLU A 264 -2.33 2.40 11.25
N VAL A 265 -3.20 3.25 10.68
CA VAL A 265 -4.07 2.90 9.55
C VAL A 265 -3.25 2.50 8.31
N ALA A 266 -2.00 2.95 8.19
CA ALA A 266 -1.08 2.49 7.15
C ALA A 266 -0.82 0.97 7.21
N GLY A 267 -0.92 0.36 8.39
CA GLY A 267 -0.78 -1.08 8.61
C GLY A 267 -2.10 -1.87 8.62
N SER A 268 -3.23 -1.24 8.33
CA SER A 268 -4.56 -1.86 8.48
C SER A 268 -4.97 -2.82 7.35
N MET A 269 -4.06 -3.16 6.43
CA MET A 269 -4.37 -3.96 5.24
C MET A 269 -5.01 -5.30 5.57
N GLY A 270 -4.48 -6.02 6.55
CA GLY A 270 -5.02 -7.32 6.97
C GLY A 270 -6.37 -7.24 7.71
N THR A 271 -6.65 -6.14 8.41
CA THR A 271 -7.89 -5.94 9.18
C THR A 271 -9.02 -5.31 8.37
N THR A 272 -8.70 -4.72 7.22
CA THR A 272 -9.68 -4.04 6.34
C THR A 272 -9.90 -4.76 5.02
N ILE A 273 -9.61 -6.04 4.96
CA ILE A 273 -9.61 -6.82 3.73
C ILE A 273 -10.99 -6.86 3.04
N ASP A 274 -12.07 -6.87 3.81
CA ASP A 274 -13.42 -6.88 3.26
C ASP A 274 -13.76 -5.55 2.55
N LEU A 275 -13.26 -4.42 3.05
CA LEU A 275 -13.40 -3.12 2.41
C LEU A 275 -12.67 -3.08 1.07
N GLN A 276 -11.46 -3.65 1.03
CA GLN A 276 -10.63 -3.77 -0.18
C GLN A 276 -11.31 -4.66 -1.22
N LYS A 277 -11.73 -5.86 -0.82
CA LYS A 277 -12.44 -6.81 -1.71
C LYS A 277 -13.74 -6.21 -2.26
N LYS A 278 -14.50 -5.49 -1.43
CA LYS A 278 -15.71 -4.82 -1.87
C LYS A 278 -15.42 -3.72 -2.89
N PHE A 279 -14.36 -2.95 -2.69
CA PHE A 279 -13.90 -1.94 -3.64
C PHE A 279 -13.47 -2.60 -4.96
N LEU A 280 -12.58 -3.59 -4.90
CA LEU A 280 -12.09 -4.31 -6.07
C LEU A 280 -13.24 -4.92 -6.87
N LYS A 281 -14.19 -5.60 -6.21
CA LYS A 281 -15.35 -6.20 -6.88
C LYS A 281 -16.25 -5.15 -7.53
N CYS A 282 -16.64 -4.12 -6.78
CA CYS A 282 -17.66 -3.18 -7.26
C CYS A 282 -17.10 -2.09 -8.17
N ASN A 283 -16.02 -1.42 -7.74
CA ASN A 283 -15.53 -0.24 -8.44
C ASN A 283 -14.57 -0.62 -9.57
N VAL A 284 -13.74 -1.67 -9.39
CA VAL A 284 -12.75 -2.09 -10.39
C VAL A 284 -13.34 -3.12 -11.35
N MET A 285 -13.69 -4.32 -10.87
CA MET A 285 -14.13 -5.41 -11.73
C MET A 285 -15.48 -5.14 -12.41
N GLN A 286 -16.48 -4.69 -11.64
CA GLN A 286 -17.82 -4.39 -12.15
C GLN A 286 -17.94 -2.97 -12.74
N LYS A 287 -16.89 -2.15 -12.67
CA LYS A 287 -16.82 -0.76 -13.18
C LYS A 287 -18.01 0.10 -12.75
N LYS A 288 -18.51 -0.12 -11.53
CA LYS A 288 -19.62 0.66 -10.99
C LYS A 288 -19.13 2.03 -10.55
N GLU A 289 -19.82 3.08 -10.99
CA GLU A 289 -19.69 4.41 -10.41
C GLU A 289 -20.26 4.40 -8.99
N ARG A 290 -19.39 4.19 -8.02
CA ARG A 290 -19.78 4.02 -6.63
C ARG A 290 -18.95 4.91 -5.72
N ILE A 291 -19.63 5.82 -5.04
CA ILE A 291 -19.05 6.68 -4.01
C ILE A 291 -19.42 6.08 -2.64
N VAL A 292 -18.40 5.92 -1.79
CA VAL A 292 -18.56 5.56 -0.38
C VAL A 292 -17.74 6.53 0.45
N GLU A 293 -18.37 7.14 1.42
CA GLU A 293 -17.69 7.88 2.48
C GLU A 293 -18.21 7.37 3.83
N ALA A 294 -17.33 6.79 4.64
CA ALA A 294 -17.70 6.18 5.91
C ALA A 294 -16.75 6.61 7.03
N TRP A 295 -17.32 6.84 8.20
CA TRP A 295 -16.58 7.17 9.42
C TRP A 295 -16.58 5.93 10.31
N ILE A 296 -15.38 5.46 10.64
CA ILE A 296 -15.19 4.26 11.45
C ILE A 296 -14.71 4.68 12.83
N SER A 297 -15.53 4.33 13.84
CA SER A 297 -15.20 4.49 15.25
C SER A 297 -15.43 3.14 15.90
N ASP A 298 -14.44 2.26 15.80
CA ASP A 298 -14.52 0.90 16.31
C ASP A 298 -13.34 0.66 17.27
N PRO A 299 -13.58 0.52 18.58
CA PRO A 299 -12.52 0.31 19.55
C PRO A 299 -11.80 -1.04 19.39
N ASP A 300 -12.43 -2.01 18.70
CA ASP A 300 -11.87 -3.35 18.49
C ASP A 300 -11.00 -3.42 17.24
N VAL A 301 -11.04 -2.40 16.37
CA VAL A 301 -10.08 -2.28 15.26
C VAL A 301 -8.69 -2.02 15.85
N TYR A 302 -7.76 -2.90 15.52
CA TYR A 302 -6.39 -2.88 16.03
C TYR A 302 -5.70 -1.52 15.83
N LYS A 303 -5.30 -0.90 16.93
CA LYS A 303 -4.40 0.26 16.92
C LYS A 303 -2.97 -0.26 16.85
N GLY A 304 -2.42 -0.32 15.66
CA GLY A 304 -1.09 -0.86 15.41
C GLY A 304 0.04 -0.10 16.11
N ALA A 305 1.17 -0.77 16.28
CA ALA A 305 2.38 -0.24 16.95
C ALA A 305 3.35 0.47 16.00
N GLY A 306 2.87 1.10 14.94
CA GLY A 306 3.73 1.85 14.01
C GLY A 306 4.14 3.23 14.56
N PRO A 307 5.15 3.90 13.95
CA PRO A 307 5.56 5.24 14.36
C PRO A 307 4.41 6.23 14.18
N GLN A 308 4.12 7.01 15.23
CA GLN A 308 3.02 7.98 15.25
C GLN A 308 3.49 9.42 14.99
N SER A 309 4.79 9.62 14.91
CA SER A 309 5.38 10.95 14.69
C SER A 309 6.60 10.87 13.80
N ARG A 310 6.94 12.03 13.20
CA ARG A 310 8.18 12.16 12.43
C ARG A 310 9.42 11.86 13.28
N LYS A 311 9.39 12.22 14.56
CA LYS A 311 10.49 11.95 15.49
C LYS A 311 10.69 10.44 15.68
N GLU A 312 9.63 9.68 15.81
CA GLU A 312 9.69 8.21 15.93
C GLU A 312 10.17 7.56 14.63
N LEU A 313 9.68 8.03 13.47
CA LEU A 313 10.06 7.47 12.18
C LEU A 313 11.51 7.80 11.79
N TYR A 314 11.96 9.03 12.04
CA TYR A 314 13.24 9.54 11.58
C TYR A 314 14.31 9.62 12.68
N GLY A 315 13.98 9.22 13.91
CA GLY A 315 14.95 9.09 14.99
C GLY A 315 15.44 10.40 15.60
N LYS A 316 14.68 11.52 15.49
CA LYS A 316 14.93 12.76 16.29
C LYS A 316 13.87 13.83 16.07
#